data_7f0ae91ecf2a2a794e09813165497dac
#
_entry.id   7f0ae91ecf2a2a794e09813165497dac
#
_cell.length_a   1.000
_cell.length_b   1.000
_cell.length_c   1.000
_cell.angle_alpha   90.00
_cell.angle_beta   90.00
_cell.angle_gamma   90.00
#
_symmetry.space_group_name_H-M   'P 1'
#
loop_
_entity.id
_entity.type
_entity.pdbx_description
1 polymer ?
#
loop_
_entity_poly.entity_id
_entity_poly.type
_entity_poly.pdbx_seq_one_letter_code
_entity_poly.pdbx_strand_id
1 'polypeptide(L)'
;LHLCDRRQRQMCIRDRYISQPDNGEQALEITETMVRSGAIDIIVVDSVAALVPKAEIDGDMGDSHVGLQARLMSQALRKLTAVISKSNCTVIFINQLREKVGVMFGNPETTTGGRALKFYSSVRLDVRRIEALKQGGEVIGNRTRVKVVKNKIAPPFKEAEFDIMFGEGISMVGDILDLAASCDVVAKSGAWYAYEGNKIGQGRENAKQYLNCLLYTS
;
A
#
# COMPACT_ATOMS: atom_id res chain seq x y z
N LEU A 1 9.72 8.77 11.24
CA LEU A 1 9.98 7.86 12.38
C LEU A 1 8.64 7.52 13.02
N HIS A 2 7.99 6.44 12.57
CA HIS A 2 6.77 5.95 13.21
C HIS A 2 7.13 5.38 14.58
N LEU A 3 6.56 5.99 15.63
CA LEU A 3 6.54 5.43 16.99
C LEU A 3 5.65 4.17 16.96
N CYS A 4 6.25 3.05 16.63
CA CYS A 4 5.62 1.75 16.86
C CYS A 4 5.58 1.48 18.36
N ASP A 5 4.43 1.06 18.91
CA ASP A 5 4.29 0.60 20.27
C ASP A 5 5.40 -0.42 20.61
N ARG A 6 5.89 -0.46 21.86
CA ARG A 6 6.98 -1.36 22.28
C ARG A 6 6.73 -2.82 21.94
N ARG A 7 5.48 -3.27 21.95
CA ARG A 7 5.10 -4.66 21.56
C ARG A 7 5.23 -4.86 20.04
N GLN A 8 4.83 -3.88 19.24
CA GLN A 8 5.01 -3.89 17.79
C GLN A 8 6.47 -3.75 17.40
N ARG A 9 7.29 -3.00 18.16
CA ARG A 9 8.75 -2.96 17.94
C ARG A 9 9.41 -4.31 18.16
N GLN A 10 9.02 -5.09 19.16
CA GLN A 10 9.57 -6.42 19.38
C GLN A 10 9.16 -7.42 18.28
N MET A 11 7.91 -7.39 17.80
CA MET A 11 7.49 -8.15 16.63
C MET A 11 8.25 -7.71 15.38
N CYS A 12 8.34 -6.40 15.11
CA CYS A 12 9.05 -5.87 13.94
C CYS A 12 10.54 -6.26 13.88
N ILE A 13 11.22 -6.39 15.02
CA ILE A 13 12.64 -6.74 15.09
C ILE A 13 12.86 -8.25 14.91
N ARG A 14 11.90 -9.09 15.31
CA ARG A 14 12.07 -10.56 15.25
C ARG A 14 11.67 -11.17 13.91
N ASP A 15 10.70 -10.57 13.22
CA ASP A 15 10.06 -11.18 12.06
C ASP A 15 10.32 -10.40 10.75
N ARG A 16 11.14 -9.36 10.78
CA ARG A 16 11.38 -8.51 9.63
C ARG A 16 12.86 -8.13 9.48
N TYR A 17 13.40 -8.41 8.31
CA TYR A 17 14.69 -7.87 7.89
C TYR A 17 14.51 -6.50 7.26
N ILE A 18 15.27 -5.50 7.71
CA ILE A 18 15.27 -4.15 7.17
C ILE A 18 16.64 -3.87 6.58
N SER A 19 16.68 -3.45 5.32
CA SER A 19 17.89 -3.01 4.62
C SER A 19 17.71 -1.60 4.11
N GLN A 20 18.76 -0.79 4.22
CA GLN A 20 18.83 0.58 3.70
C GLN A 20 20.00 0.66 2.71
N PRO A 21 19.77 0.29 1.45
CA PRO A 21 20.81 0.33 0.41
C PRO A 21 21.15 1.77 0.01
N ASP A 22 22.41 1.98 -0.44
CA ASP A 22 22.90 3.29 -0.81
C ASP A 22 22.45 3.73 -2.22
N ASN A 23 22.13 2.78 -3.08
CA ASN A 23 21.72 3.04 -4.47
C ASN A 23 20.70 2.00 -4.97
N GLY A 24 20.11 2.27 -6.13
CA GLY A 24 19.07 1.43 -6.73
C GLY A 24 19.56 0.05 -7.16
N GLU A 25 20.80 -0.06 -7.68
CA GLU A 25 21.41 -1.33 -8.06
C GLU A 25 21.54 -2.25 -6.86
N GLN A 26 22.08 -1.76 -5.76
CA GLN A 26 22.24 -2.51 -4.52
C GLN A 26 20.90 -2.96 -3.94
N ALA A 27 19.87 -2.09 -3.94
CA ALA A 27 18.54 -2.43 -3.48
C ALA A 27 17.92 -3.61 -4.26
N LEU A 28 18.09 -3.60 -5.58
CA LEU A 28 17.53 -4.62 -6.46
C LEU A 28 18.33 -5.94 -6.41
N GLU A 29 19.65 -5.87 -6.18
CA GLU A 29 20.51 -7.05 -5.94
C GLU A 29 20.19 -7.73 -4.60
N ILE A 30 19.99 -6.93 -3.54
CA ILE A 30 19.54 -7.45 -2.23
C ILE A 30 18.16 -8.13 -2.39
N THR A 31 17.24 -7.50 -3.11
CA THR A 31 15.93 -8.09 -3.40
C THR A 31 16.05 -9.42 -4.13
N GLU A 32 16.88 -9.49 -5.17
CA GLU A 32 17.15 -10.74 -5.93
C GLU A 32 17.72 -11.83 -5.02
N THR A 33 18.70 -11.49 -4.19
CA THR A 33 19.34 -12.42 -3.27
C THR A 33 18.36 -12.97 -2.24
N MET A 34 17.51 -12.10 -1.67
CA MET A 34 16.47 -12.52 -0.73
C MET A 34 15.45 -13.45 -1.38
N VAL A 35 14.99 -13.17 -2.61
CA VAL A 35 14.09 -14.07 -3.35
C VAL A 35 14.76 -15.44 -3.60
N ARG A 36 16.04 -15.45 -4.00
CA ARG A 36 16.80 -16.68 -4.26
C ARG A 36 17.03 -17.54 -3.04
N SER A 37 17.10 -16.93 -1.85
CA SER A 37 17.31 -17.66 -0.60
C SER A 37 16.16 -18.64 -0.28
N GLY A 38 14.94 -18.35 -0.77
CA GLY A 38 13.74 -19.13 -0.46
C GLY A 38 13.27 -19.03 1.00
N ALA A 39 13.91 -18.17 1.81
CA ALA A 39 13.62 -18.01 3.24
C ALA A 39 12.65 -16.85 3.53
N ILE A 40 12.28 -16.07 2.52
CA ILE A 40 11.46 -14.86 2.65
C ILE A 40 10.18 -15.02 1.84
N ASP A 41 9.03 -14.86 2.49
CA ASP A 41 7.72 -14.96 1.86
C ASP A 41 7.28 -13.66 1.19
N ILE A 42 7.63 -12.50 1.79
CA ILE A 42 7.22 -11.18 1.31
C ILE A 42 8.41 -10.22 1.37
N ILE A 43 8.66 -9.52 0.27
CA ILE A 43 9.63 -8.43 0.19
C ILE A 43 8.89 -7.15 -0.23
N VAL A 44 9.11 -6.06 0.49
CA VAL A 44 8.57 -4.74 0.18
C VAL A 44 9.71 -3.80 -0.18
N VAL A 45 9.66 -3.23 -1.38
CA VAL A 45 10.57 -2.18 -1.86
C VAL A 45 9.85 -0.83 -1.75
N ASP A 46 10.20 -0.05 -0.75
CA ASP A 46 9.62 1.27 -0.47
C ASP A 46 10.69 2.36 -0.58
N SER A 47 10.71 3.13 -1.62
CA SER A 47 9.85 3.11 -2.81
C SER A 47 10.68 3.10 -4.10
N VAL A 48 10.03 2.79 -5.25
CA VAL A 48 10.69 2.86 -6.56
C VAL A 48 11.27 4.23 -6.84
N ALA A 49 10.65 5.31 -6.35
CA ALA A 49 11.13 6.67 -6.51
C ALA A 49 12.50 6.91 -5.86
N ALA A 50 12.85 6.13 -4.83
CA ALA A 50 14.12 6.21 -4.12
C ALA A 50 15.22 5.31 -4.72
N LEU A 51 14.91 4.50 -5.73
CA LEU A 51 15.90 3.65 -6.42
C LEU A 51 16.72 4.51 -7.41
N VAL A 52 17.59 5.33 -6.85
CA VAL A 52 18.48 6.19 -7.63
C VAL A 52 19.64 5.36 -8.18
N PRO A 53 19.93 5.38 -9.50
CA PRO A 53 21.07 4.72 -10.08
C PRO A 53 22.40 5.24 -9.50
N LYS A 54 23.38 4.38 -9.30
CA LYS A 54 24.69 4.76 -8.78
C LYS A 54 25.35 5.83 -9.63
N ALA A 55 25.25 5.73 -10.96
CA ALA A 55 25.81 6.72 -11.88
C ALA A 55 25.18 8.12 -11.73
N GLU A 56 23.95 8.21 -11.24
CA GLU A 56 23.28 9.47 -10.92
C GLU A 56 23.76 10.05 -9.59
N ILE A 57 24.08 9.19 -8.61
CA ILE A 57 24.62 9.61 -7.31
C ILE A 57 26.05 10.10 -7.43
N ASP A 58 26.87 9.42 -8.26
CA ASP A 58 28.28 9.75 -8.47
C ASP A 58 28.50 10.92 -9.45
N GLY A 59 27.45 11.38 -10.15
CA GLY A 59 27.48 12.49 -11.11
C GLY A 59 27.44 13.88 -10.43
N ASP A 60 27.79 14.89 -11.20
CA ASP A 60 27.75 16.28 -10.73
C ASP A 60 26.33 16.86 -10.71
N MET A 61 26.10 17.85 -9.84
CA MET A 61 24.85 18.57 -9.76
C MET A 61 24.58 19.32 -11.07
N GLY A 62 23.51 18.91 -11.77
CA GLY A 62 23.11 19.49 -13.05
C GLY A 62 23.31 18.55 -14.25
N ASP A 63 23.96 17.42 -14.05
CA ASP A 63 24.09 16.41 -15.09
C ASP A 63 22.75 15.82 -15.49
N SER A 64 22.59 15.58 -16.79
CA SER A 64 21.35 15.01 -17.32
C SER A 64 21.40 13.49 -17.30
N HIS A 65 20.71 12.87 -16.35
CA HIS A 65 20.62 11.41 -16.20
C HIS A 65 19.29 10.85 -16.72
N VAL A 66 18.78 11.41 -17.83
CA VAL A 66 17.47 11.04 -18.37
C VAL A 66 17.39 9.54 -18.68
N GLY A 67 16.43 8.87 -18.04
CA GLY A 67 16.10 7.47 -18.32
C GLY A 67 16.99 6.42 -17.67
N LEU A 68 18.01 6.77 -16.88
CA LEU A 68 18.86 5.79 -16.18
C LEU A 68 18.04 4.90 -15.25
N GLN A 69 17.17 5.49 -14.42
CA GLN A 69 16.29 4.73 -13.52
C GLN A 69 15.35 3.79 -14.30
N ALA A 70 14.82 4.21 -15.44
CA ALA A 70 13.96 3.36 -16.26
C ALA A 70 14.73 2.17 -16.88
N ARG A 71 16.01 2.37 -17.26
CA ARG A 71 16.89 1.30 -17.73
C ARG A 71 17.21 0.32 -16.63
N LEU A 72 17.59 0.81 -15.44
CA LEU A 72 17.86 0.00 -14.26
C LEU A 72 16.64 -0.87 -13.91
N MET A 73 15.45 -0.28 -13.81
CA MET A 73 14.20 -1.00 -13.53
C MET A 73 13.88 -2.04 -14.61
N SER A 74 14.07 -1.72 -15.88
CA SER A 74 13.83 -2.66 -16.98
C SER A 74 14.77 -3.86 -16.93
N GLN A 75 16.03 -3.65 -16.59
CA GLN A 75 17.04 -4.71 -16.47
C GLN A 75 16.77 -5.59 -15.25
N ALA A 76 16.56 -4.97 -14.09
CA ALA A 76 16.33 -5.67 -12.84
C ALA A 76 15.03 -6.49 -12.88
N LEU A 77 13.93 -5.94 -13.40
CA LEU A 77 12.65 -6.66 -13.46
C LEU A 77 12.70 -7.87 -14.39
N ARG A 78 13.49 -7.86 -15.44
CA ARG A 78 13.74 -9.07 -16.26
C ARG A 78 14.37 -10.19 -15.45
N LYS A 79 15.39 -9.86 -14.63
CA LYS A 79 16.05 -10.85 -13.76
C LYS A 79 15.12 -11.29 -12.64
N LEU A 80 14.53 -10.35 -11.91
CA LEU A 80 13.64 -10.62 -10.77
C LEU A 80 12.43 -11.48 -11.17
N THR A 81 11.79 -11.19 -12.30
CA THR A 81 10.63 -11.98 -12.77
C THR A 81 10.99 -13.45 -12.97
N ALA A 82 12.16 -13.73 -13.53
CA ALA A 82 12.65 -15.10 -13.74
C ALA A 82 12.94 -15.85 -12.42
N VAL A 83 13.35 -15.12 -11.38
CA VAL A 83 13.64 -15.71 -10.07
C VAL A 83 12.36 -15.85 -9.25
N ILE A 84 11.54 -14.81 -9.20
CA ILE A 84 10.26 -14.79 -8.48
C ILE A 84 9.34 -15.91 -8.98
N SER A 85 9.27 -16.13 -10.30
CA SER A 85 8.42 -17.19 -10.87
C SER A 85 8.76 -18.62 -10.41
N LYS A 86 9.95 -18.81 -9.83
CA LYS A 86 10.44 -20.09 -9.31
C LYS A 86 10.45 -20.14 -7.78
N SER A 87 9.96 -19.11 -7.11
CA SER A 87 9.93 -18.97 -5.67
C SER A 87 8.50 -18.83 -5.16
N ASN A 88 8.30 -19.03 -3.86
CA ASN A 88 7.03 -18.72 -3.18
C ASN A 88 7.02 -17.28 -2.60
N CYS A 89 7.99 -16.44 -2.98
CA CYS A 89 8.13 -15.08 -2.47
C CYS A 89 7.27 -14.10 -3.27
N THR A 90 6.53 -13.24 -2.56
CA THR A 90 5.80 -12.11 -3.14
C THR A 90 6.63 -10.85 -3.03
N VAL A 91 6.90 -10.16 -4.14
CA VAL A 91 7.62 -8.88 -4.14
C VAL A 91 6.65 -7.73 -4.41
N ILE A 92 6.58 -6.78 -3.48
CA ILE A 92 5.72 -5.60 -3.53
C ILE A 92 6.59 -4.37 -3.80
N PHE A 93 6.31 -3.67 -4.89
CA PHE A 93 6.93 -2.39 -5.20
C PHE A 93 5.95 -1.25 -4.89
N ILE A 94 6.33 -0.37 -3.96
CA ILE A 94 5.59 0.86 -3.70
C ILE A 94 6.10 1.93 -4.66
N ASN A 95 5.18 2.58 -5.38
CA ASN A 95 5.53 3.64 -6.32
C ASN A 95 4.71 4.90 -6.07
N GLN A 96 5.24 6.03 -6.52
CA GLN A 96 4.60 7.33 -6.42
C GLN A 96 4.02 7.74 -7.77
N LEU A 97 2.88 8.43 -7.73
CA LEU A 97 2.32 9.11 -8.88
C LEU A 97 2.96 10.49 -9.02
N ARG A 98 3.27 10.85 -10.24
CA ARG A 98 3.76 12.17 -10.65
C ARG A 98 2.89 12.68 -11.78
N GLU A 99 2.76 13.97 -11.90
CA GLU A 99 2.07 14.60 -13.02
C GLU A 99 3.08 15.07 -14.07
N LYS A 100 2.77 14.78 -15.32
CA LYS A 100 3.52 15.33 -16.45
C LYS A 100 3.04 16.73 -16.74
N VAL A 101 3.96 17.67 -16.70
CA VAL A 101 3.70 19.06 -17.11
C VAL A 101 3.43 19.12 -18.61
N GLY A 102 2.44 19.90 -19.05
CA GLY A 102 2.15 20.16 -20.47
C GLY A 102 1.26 19.13 -21.17
N VAL A 103 0.67 18.16 -20.45
CA VAL A 103 -0.33 17.23 -21.03
C VAL A 103 -1.70 17.91 -21.03
N MET A 104 -2.14 18.42 -22.18
CA MET A 104 -3.46 19.07 -22.32
C MET A 104 -4.61 18.07 -22.50
N PHE A 105 -4.34 16.85 -22.97
CA PHE A 105 -5.34 15.81 -23.22
C PHE A 105 -4.86 14.45 -22.69
N GLY A 106 -5.79 13.66 -22.11
CA GLY A 106 -5.50 12.36 -21.55
C GLY A 106 -5.12 12.41 -20.07
N ASN A 107 -4.62 11.28 -19.52
CA ASN A 107 -4.24 11.19 -18.11
C ASN A 107 -2.77 11.70 -17.95
N PRO A 108 -2.54 12.80 -17.23
CA PRO A 108 -1.21 13.34 -16.98
C PRO A 108 -0.40 12.50 -16.00
N GLU A 109 -1.05 11.61 -15.26
CA GLU A 109 -0.40 10.83 -14.21
C GLU A 109 0.59 9.81 -14.77
N THR A 110 1.78 9.81 -14.20
CA THR A 110 2.85 8.87 -14.52
C THR A 110 3.49 8.32 -13.24
N THR A 111 4.20 7.22 -13.36
CA THR A 111 4.94 6.62 -12.26
C THR A 111 6.44 6.79 -12.50
N THR A 112 7.23 6.87 -11.42
CA THR A 112 8.69 6.84 -11.48
C THR A 112 9.19 5.47 -11.94
N GLY A 113 10.45 5.40 -12.41
CA GLY A 113 11.06 4.13 -12.86
C GLY A 113 10.58 3.63 -14.24
N GLY A 114 9.91 4.47 -15.02
CA GLY A 114 9.46 4.14 -16.37
C GLY A 114 8.25 3.20 -16.44
N ARG A 115 8.13 2.45 -17.56
CA ARG A 115 6.97 1.60 -17.85
C ARG A 115 7.14 0.14 -17.44
N ALA A 116 8.34 -0.31 -17.05
CA ALA A 116 8.65 -1.71 -16.88
C ALA A 116 7.74 -2.40 -15.84
N LEU A 117 7.53 -1.79 -14.67
CA LEU A 117 6.63 -2.32 -13.63
C LEU A 117 5.20 -2.54 -14.15
N LYS A 118 4.69 -1.68 -15.02
CA LYS A 118 3.34 -1.82 -15.59
C LYS A 118 3.19 -3.13 -16.38
N PHE A 119 4.26 -3.58 -17.03
CA PHE A 119 4.24 -4.82 -17.82
C PHE A 119 4.53 -6.06 -16.96
N TYR A 120 5.56 -6.00 -16.13
CA TYR A 120 6.01 -7.16 -15.34
C TYR A 120 5.09 -7.51 -14.16
N SER A 121 4.45 -6.52 -13.52
CA SER A 121 3.57 -6.78 -12.38
C SER A 121 2.40 -7.72 -12.72
N SER A 122 2.11 -8.66 -11.82
CA SER A 122 0.94 -9.54 -11.91
C SER A 122 -0.32 -8.82 -11.42
N VAL A 123 -0.19 -8.06 -10.34
CA VAL A 123 -1.26 -7.24 -9.76
C VAL A 123 -0.78 -5.79 -9.69
N ARG A 124 -1.67 -4.83 -9.96
CA ARG A 124 -1.45 -3.41 -9.75
C ARG A 124 -2.64 -2.82 -9.01
N LEU A 125 -2.32 -2.14 -7.93
CA LEU A 125 -3.28 -1.45 -7.10
C LEU A 125 -3.06 0.07 -7.22
N ASP A 126 -4.14 0.81 -7.41
CA ASP A 126 -4.16 2.27 -7.30
C ASP A 126 -4.77 2.61 -5.93
N VAL A 127 -3.97 3.22 -5.07
CA VAL A 127 -4.33 3.55 -3.68
C VAL A 127 -4.50 5.06 -3.58
N ARG A 128 -5.71 5.51 -3.23
CA ARG A 128 -6.03 6.94 -3.14
C ARG A 128 -6.74 7.29 -1.85
N ARG A 129 -6.33 8.39 -1.25
CA ARG A 129 -7.11 9.02 -0.20
C ARG A 129 -8.34 9.68 -0.81
N ILE A 130 -9.53 9.40 -0.26
CA ILE A 130 -10.80 10.02 -0.64
C ILE A 130 -11.04 11.26 0.21
N GLU A 131 -10.99 11.08 1.55
CA GLU A 131 -11.26 12.14 2.51
C GLU A 131 -10.46 11.96 3.80
N ALA A 132 -10.38 13.03 4.59
CA ALA A 132 -9.79 12.99 5.91
C ALA A 132 -10.88 12.72 6.95
N LEU A 133 -10.66 11.72 7.81
CA LEU A 133 -11.51 11.41 8.94
C LEU A 133 -11.20 12.37 10.09
N LYS A 134 -12.23 13.02 10.62
CA LYS A 134 -12.10 14.01 11.69
C LYS A 134 -12.94 13.62 12.89
N GLN A 135 -12.37 13.84 14.08
CA GLN A 135 -13.07 13.73 15.35
C GLN A 135 -12.71 14.94 16.22
N GLY A 136 -13.74 15.66 16.72
CA GLY A 136 -13.51 16.85 17.52
C GLY A 136 -12.73 17.98 16.82
N GLY A 137 -12.72 18.00 15.47
CA GLY A 137 -11.93 18.97 14.67
C GLY A 137 -10.55 18.50 14.29
N GLU A 138 -10.00 17.46 14.91
CA GLU A 138 -8.70 16.89 14.58
C GLU A 138 -8.81 15.78 13.53
N VAL A 139 -7.79 15.67 12.67
CA VAL A 139 -7.69 14.59 11.67
C VAL A 139 -7.12 13.35 12.34
N ILE A 140 -7.92 12.29 12.43
CA ILE A 140 -7.56 11.02 13.09
C ILE A 140 -7.22 9.91 12.11
N GLY A 141 -7.51 10.10 10.82
CA GLY A 141 -7.25 9.09 9.80
C GLY A 141 -7.69 9.55 8.41
N ASN A 142 -7.65 8.62 7.48
CA ASN A 142 -8.06 8.85 6.10
C ASN A 142 -8.98 7.73 5.60
N ARG A 143 -10.05 8.06 4.91
CA ARG A 143 -10.78 7.14 4.04
C ARG A 143 -9.97 6.91 2.78
N THR A 144 -9.69 5.67 2.48
CA THR A 144 -8.82 5.27 1.38
C THR A 144 -9.58 4.34 0.45
N ARG A 145 -9.43 4.58 -0.86
CA ARG A 145 -9.93 3.69 -1.92
C ARG A 145 -8.76 2.98 -2.57
N VAL A 146 -8.89 1.69 -2.73
CA VAL A 146 -7.97 0.83 -3.49
C VAL A 146 -8.70 0.27 -4.69
N LYS A 147 -8.17 0.55 -5.89
CA LYS A 147 -8.67 0.03 -7.15
C LYS A 147 -7.69 -0.97 -7.75
N VAL A 148 -8.17 -2.14 -8.12
CA VAL A 148 -7.37 -3.15 -8.82
C VAL A 148 -7.33 -2.78 -10.30
N VAL A 149 -6.27 -2.09 -10.74
CA VAL A 149 -6.14 -1.62 -12.15
C VAL A 149 -5.56 -2.66 -13.09
N LYS A 150 -4.93 -3.71 -12.55
CA LYS A 150 -4.44 -4.88 -13.30
C LYS A 150 -4.45 -6.09 -12.39
N ASN A 151 -4.91 -7.22 -12.90
CA ASN A 151 -4.82 -8.49 -12.21
C ASN A 151 -4.72 -9.61 -13.25
N LYS A 152 -3.69 -10.45 -13.14
CA LYS A 152 -3.47 -11.62 -13.99
C LYS A 152 -4.01 -12.92 -13.38
N ILE A 153 -4.44 -12.88 -12.10
CA ILE A 153 -4.84 -14.06 -11.32
C ILE A 153 -6.36 -14.12 -11.17
N ALA A 154 -7.03 -12.97 -11.14
CA ALA A 154 -8.48 -12.85 -10.96
C ALA A 154 -9.02 -11.66 -11.78
N PRO A 155 -10.36 -11.51 -11.94
CA PRO A 155 -10.95 -10.36 -12.63
C PRO A 155 -10.50 -9.03 -12.03
N PRO A 156 -9.98 -8.10 -12.86
CA PRO A 156 -9.54 -6.78 -12.40
C PRO A 156 -10.74 -5.83 -12.19
N PHE A 157 -10.42 -4.56 -11.87
CA PHE A 157 -11.35 -3.42 -11.74
C PHE A 157 -12.29 -3.46 -10.54
N LYS A 158 -12.04 -4.37 -9.58
CA LYS A 158 -12.70 -4.29 -8.28
C LYS A 158 -12.12 -3.14 -7.47
N GLU A 159 -12.98 -2.55 -6.63
CA GLU A 159 -12.61 -1.46 -5.72
C GLU A 159 -12.99 -1.85 -4.28
N ALA A 160 -12.19 -1.41 -3.33
CA ALA A 160 -12.46 -1.51 -1.91
C ALA A 160 -12.18 -0.16 -1.25
N GLU A 161 -13.00 0.22 -0.28
CA GLU A 161 -12.83 1.43 0.51
C GLU A 161 -12.78 1.07 1.98
N PHE A 162 -11.80 1.61 2.69
CA PHE A 162 -11.62 1.39 4.11
C PHE A 162 -10.94 2.58 4.77
N ASP A 163 -11.00 2.65 6.10
CA ASP A 163 -10.37 3.68 6.88
C ASP A 163 -8.97 3.25 7.32
N ILE A 164 -8.02 4.17 7.19
CA ILE A 164 -6.68 4.05 7.78
C ILE A 164 -6.59 5.05 8.92
N MET A 165 -6.53 4.55 10.15
CA MET A 165 -6.40 5.35 11.36
C MET A 165 -4.94 5.63 11.66
N PHE A 166 -4.63 6.84 12.09
CA PHE A 166 -3.25 7.21 12.44
C PHE A 166 -2.80 6.47 13.70
N GLY A 167 -1.64 5.81 13.60
CA GLY A 167 -1.07 5.01 14.69
C GLY A 167 -1.64 3.60 14.84
N GLU A 168 -2.82 3.30 14.29
CA GLU A 168 -3.50 2.00 14.42
C GLU A 168 -3.46 1.20 13.11
N GLY A 169 -3.50 1.88 11.95
CA GLY A 169 -3.57 1.25 10.64
C GLY A 169 -5.00 1.07 10.13
N ILE A 170 -5.27 -0.02 9.41
CA ILE A 170 -6.60 -0.28 8.82
C ILE A 170 -7.62 -0.57 9.92
N SER A 171 -8.75 0.16 9.90
CA SER A 171 -9.85 0.01 10.84
C SER A 171 -10.70 -1.22 10.50
N MET A 172 -10.33 -2.38 11.02
CA MET A 172 -11.07 -3.64 10.80
C MET A 172 -12.54 -3.52 11.25
N VAL A 173 -12.79 -2.91 12.41
CA VAL A 173 -14.15 -2.73 12.94
C VAL A 173 -14.99 -1.80 12.06
N GLY A 174 -14.36 -0.76 11.51
CA GLY A 174 -15.02 0.12 10.54
C GLY A 174 -15.42 -0.62 9.26
N ASP A 175 -14.55 -1.50 8.78
CA ASP A 175 -14.78 -2.30 7.59
C ASP A 175 -15.87 -3.35 7.81
N ILE A 176 -15.86 -4.03 8.96
CA ILE A 176 -16.92 -4.96 9.37
C ILE A 176 -18.28 -4.25 9.47
N LEU A 177 -18.33 -3.07 10.07
CA LEU A 177 -19.58 -2.30 10.20
C LEU A 177 -20.13 -1.89 8.83
N ASP A 178 -19.27 -1.39 7.93
CA ASP A 178 -19.66 -0.98 6.58
C ASP A 178 -20.16 -2.18 5.76
N LEU A 179 -19.45 -3.32 5.86
CA LEU A 179 -19.84 -4.55 5.19
C LEU A 179 -21.17 -5.11 5.75
N ALA A 180 -21.32 -5.14 7.07
CA ALA A 180 -22.55 -5.60 7.73
C ALA A 180 -23.76 -4.72 7.36
N ALA A 181 -23.54 -3.41 7.22
CA ALA A 181 -24.58 -2.49 6.74
C ALA A 181 -24.91 -2.71 5.26
N SER A 182 -23.92 -3.02 4.42
CA SER A 182 -24.14 -3.29 3.00
C SER A 182 -24.83 -4.64 2.72
N CYS A 183 -24.70 -5.58 3.66
CA CYS A 183 -25.35 -6.91 3.61
C CYS A 183 -26.67 -6.97 4.40
N ASP A 184 -27.19 -5.82 4.87
CA ASP A 184 -28.40 -5.72 5.69
C ASP A 184 -28.38 -6.53 7.01
N VAL A 185 -27.18 -6.94 7.47
CA VAL A 185 -26.99 -7.56 8.78
C VAL A 185 -27.14 -6.52 9.89
N VAL A 186 -26.61 -5.33 9.66
CA VAL A 186 -26.81 -4.16 10.52
C VAL A 186 -27.73 -3.18 9.79
N ALA A 187 -28.91 -2.91 10.37
CA ALA A 187 -29.84 -1.95 9.84
C ALA A 187 -29.31 -0.51 10.04
N LYS A 188 -29.27 0.28 8.96
CA LYS A 188 -28.90 1.69 9.01
C LYS A 188 -30.12 2.54 8.70
N SER A 189 -30.55 3.35 9.65
CA SER A 189 -31.65 4.31 9.48
C SER A 189 -31.19 5.70 9.86
N GLY A 190 -30.95 6.55 8.85
CA GLY A 190 -30.34 7.86 9.03
C GLY A 190 -28.98 7.75 9.69
N ALA A 191 -28.82 8.36 10.87
CA ALA A 191 -27.59 8.28 11.66
C ALA A 191 -27.51 7.06 12.59
N TRP A 192 -28.57 6.26 12.70
CA TRP A 192 -28.66 5.15 13.64
C TRP A 192 -28.26 3.82 13.00
N TYR A 193 -27.49 3.05 13.74
CA TYR A 193 -27.17 1.66 13.46
C TYR A 193 -27.88 0.74 14.45
N ALA A 194 -28.47 -0.35 13.97
CA ALA A 194 -29.16 -1.34 14.79
C ALA A 194 -28.83 -2.77 14.34
N TYR A 195 -28.67 -3.66 15.30
CA TYR A 195 -28.45 -5.08 15.09
C TYR A 195 -29.54 -5.85 15.83
N GLU A 196 -30.24 -6.76 15.16
CA GLU A 196 -31.37 -7.54 15.71
C GLU A 196 -32.42 -6.67 16.46
N GLY A 197 -32.73 -5.50 15.89
CA GLY A 197 -33.67 -4.55 16.48
C GLY A 197 -33.11 -3.67 17.60
N ASN A 198 -31.92 -3.97 18.11
CA ASN A 198 -31.28 -3.19 19.17
C ASN A 198 -30.40 -2.08 18.58
N LYS A 199 -30.54 -0.84 19.07
CA LYS A 199 -29.68 0.26 18.67
C LYS A 199 -28.24 0.06 19.18
N ILE A 200 -27.26 0.01 18.28
CA ILE A 200 -25.85 -0.17 18.62
C ILE A 200 -25.07 1.14 18.64
N GLY A 201 -25.58 2.20 18.02
CA GLY A 201 -24.94 3.52 18.08
C GLY A 201 -25.60 4.55 17.18
N GLN A 202 -25.52 5.81 17.59
CA GLN A 202 -25.83 6.96 16.75
C GLN A 202 -24.54 7.49 16.14
N GLY A 203 -24.43 7.43 14.83
CA GLY A 203 -23.20 7.72 14.10
C GLY A 203 -22.26 6.52 14.02
N ARG A 204 -21.39 6.56 12.99
CA ARG A 204 -20.47 5.45 12.66
C ARG A 204 -19.47 5.19 13.78
N GLU A 205 -18.92 6.23 14.41
CA GLU A 205 -17.92 6.08 15.46
C GLU A 205 -18.49 5.45 16.74
N ASN A 206 -19.70 5.81 17.16
CA ASN A 206 -20.35 5.18 18.32
C ASN A 206 -20.68 3.71 18.04
N ALA A 207 -21.10 3.36 16.82
CA ALA A 207 -21.34 1.98 16.43
C ALA A 207 -20.02 1.17 16.40
N LYS A 208 -18.91 1.75 15.95
CA LYS A 208 -17.57 1.13 16.01
C LYS A 208 -17.14 0.88 17.45
N GLN A 209 -17.34 1.83 18.35
CA GLN A 209 -16.99 1.68 19.78
C GLN A 209 -17.78 0.52 20.40
N TYR A 210 -19.08 0.43 20.12
CA TYR A 210 -19.91 -0.67 20.58
C TYR A 210 -19.39 -2.03 20.09
N LEU A 211 -19.04 -2.15 18.80
CA LEU A 211 -18.49 -3.38 18.25
C LEU A 211 -17.11 -3.73 18.83
N ASN A 212 -16.27 -2.74 19.09
CA ASN A 212 -14.98 -2.94 19.75
C ASN A 212 -15.17 -3.55 21.15
N CYS A 213 -16.11 -3.06 21.94
CA CYS A 213 -16.39 -3.64 23.25
C CYS A 213 -16.82 -5.10 23.17
N LEU A 214 -17.61 -5.49 22.17
CA LEU A 214 -18.04 -6.89 21.98
C LEU A 214 -16.89 -7.81 21.54
N LEU A 215 -15.99 -7.35 20.67
CA LEU A 215 -14.85 -8.14 20.19
C LEU A 215 -13.82 -8.44 21.29
N TYR A 216 -13.77 -7.63 22.36
CA TYR A 216 -12.90 -7.87 23.52
C TYR A 216 -13.53 -8.75 24.60
N THR A 217 -14.82 -9.04 24.51
CA THR A 217 -15.57 -9.83 25.52
C THR A 217 -15.91 -11.25 25.05
N SER A 218 -15.58 -11.60 23.84
CA SER A 218 -15.72 -12.93 23.23
C SER A 218 -14.35 -13.56 22.96
#